data_6b6cbc02fc59e3de24b00401fc405d6f
#
_entry.id   6b6cbc02fc59e3de24b00401fc405d6f
#
_cell.length_a   1.000
_cell.length_b   1.000
_cell.length_c   1.000
_cell.angle_alpha   90.00
_cell.angle_beta   90.00
_cell.angle_gamma   90.00
#
_symmetry.space_group_name_H-M   'P 1'
#
loop_
_entity.id
_entity.type
_entity.pdbx_description
1 polymer ?
#
loop_
_entity_poly.entity_id
_entity_poly.type
_entity_poly.pdbx_seq_one_letter_code
_entity_poly.pdbx_strand_id
1 'polypeptide(L)'
;MEQIKNLWFDAGRIYMRSSEGRVLSRPLKAYPELEEATVEQRNDFTIDEDGMAVRWESLDADMHISSFYETTEPNQENEVGQMFKRFPWLNVSEVARYLGINKSLLARYIYGISKPSEQRVQQIRDAFHALGKELQSA
;
A
#
# COMPACT_ATOMS: atom_id res chain seq x y z
N MET A 1 6.06 14.25 23.03
CA MET A 1 5.60 13.80 21.72
C MET A 1 5.87 12.32 21.55
N GLU A 2 4.87 11.58 21.08
CA GLU A 2 5.00 10.15 20.87
C GLU A 2 5.96 9.83 19.73
N GLN A 3 6.82 8.82 19.93
CA GLN A 3 7.85 8.44 18.97
C GLN A 3 7.82 6.93 18.74
N ILE A 4 8.30 6.50 17.56
CA ILE A 4 8.49 5.08 17.25
C ILE A 4 9.74 4.61 18.00
N LYS A 5 9.62 3.57 18.83
CA LYS A 5 10.75 3.00 19.58
C LYS A 5 11.19 1.64 19.05
N ASN A 6 10.22 0.80 18.66
CA ASN A 6 10.49 -0.52 18.10
C ASN A 6 9.60 -0.77 16.91
N LEU A 7 10.08 -1.60 15.99
CA LEU A 7 9.33 -1.97 14.81
C LEU A 7 9.62 -3.44 14.49
N TRP A 8 8.58 -4.22 14.18
CA TRP A 8 8.74 -5.63 13.82
C TRP A 8 7.62 -6.08 12.91
N PHE A 9 7.77 -7.29 12.34
CA PHE A 9 6.83 -7.86 11.39
C PHE A 9 6.38 -9.23 11.89
N ASP A 10 5.09 -9.52 11.78
CA ASP A 10 4.54 -10.82 12.13
C ASP A 10 3.17 -10.99 11.47
N ALA A 11 2.87 -12.22 11.04
CA ALA A 11 1.55 -12.60 10.53
C ALA A 11 0.96 -11.64 9.49
N GLY A 12 1.78 -11.14 8.57
CA GLY A 12 1.32 -10.25 7.49
C GLY A 12 1.07 -8.82 7.93
N ARG A 13 1.59 -8.41 9.09
CA ARG A 13 1.40 -7.07 9.62
C ARG A 13 2.74 -6.46 10.04
N ILE A 14 2.80 -5.14 10.03
CA ILE A 14 3.90 -4.38 10.58
C ILE A 14 3.45 -3.78 11.92
N TYR A 15 4.24 -3.98 12.95
CA TYR A 15 3.95 -3.53 14.31
C TYR A 15 4.94 -2.46 14.74
N MET A 16 4.46 -1.51 15.53
CA MET A 16 5.35 -0.57 16.20
C MET A 16 4.98 -0.45 17.67
N ARG A 17 5.99 -0.23 18.50
CA ARG A 17 5.81 0.16 19.89
C ARG A 17 6.27 1.60 20.03
N SER A 18 5.41 2.43 20.63
CA SER A 18 5.71 3.85 20.79
C SER A 18 6.42 4.13 22.11
N SER A 19 6.93 5.34 22.24
CA SER A 19 7.54 5.83 23.48
C SER A 19 6.57 5.87 24.65
N GLU A 20 5.27 5.84 24.38
CA GLU A 20 4.22 5.80 25.40
C GLU A 20 3.74 4.38 25.71
N GLY A 21 4.41 3.38 25.14
CA GLY A 21 4.10 1.98 25.37
C GLY A 21 2.95 1.43 24.54
N ARG A 22 2.42 2.18 23.62
CA ARG A 22 1.36 1.71 22.72
C ARG A 22 1.94 0.76 21.68
N VAL A 23 1.22 -0.32 21.41
CA VAL A 23 1.54 -1.22 20.31
C VAL A 23 0.45 -1.07 19.24
N LEU A 24 0.85 -0.61 18.06
CA LEU A 24 -0.05 -0.39 16.94
C LEU A 24 0.44 -1.20 15.75
N SER A 25 -0.47 -1.56 14.84
CA SER A 25 -0.09 -2.34 13.67
C SER A 25 -0.88 -1.92 12.44
N ARG A 26 -0.27 -2.23 11.28
CA ARG A 26 -0.92 -2.04 9.98
C ARG A 26 -0.75 -3.30 9.14
N PRO A 27 -1.72 -3.60 8.28
CA PRO A 27 -1.57 -4.73 7.38
C PRO A 27 -0.54 -4.42 6.29
N LEU A 28 0.32 -5.38 5.96
CA LEU A 28 1.31 -5.21 4.91
C LEU A 28 0.67 -4.99 3.54
N LYS A 29 -0.54 -5.49 3.33
CA LYS A 29 -1.27 -5.29 2.07
C LYS A 29 -1.50 -3.83 1.73
N ALA A 30 -1.50 -2.94 2.73
CA ALA A 30 -1.63 -1.50 2.51
C ALA A 30 -0.31 -0.87 2.02
N TYR A 31 0.79 -1.61 2.07
CA TYR A 31 2.13 -1.12 1.74
C TYR A 31 2.84 -2.11 0.80
N PRO A 32 2.54 -2.04 -0.52
CA PRO A 32 3.03 -3.04 -1.48
C PRO A 32 4.55 -3.21 -1.49
N GLU A 33 5.30 -2.13 -1.27
CA GLU A 33 6.76 -2.19 -1.22
C GLU A 33 7.26 -3.09 -0.10
N LEU A 34 6.55 -3.10 1.02
CA LEU A 34 6.88 -3.95 2.17
C LEU A 34 6.34 -5.36 2.01
N GLU A 35 5.14 -5.51 1.46
CA GLU A 35 4.53 -6.83 1.26
C GLU A 35 5.36 -7.68 0.32
N GLU A 36 5.86 -7.09 -0.76
CA GLU A 36 6.65 -7.79 -1.78
C GLU A 36 8.13 -7.96 -1.41
N ALA A 37 8.58 -7.30 -0.33
CA ALA A 37 9.98 -7.32 0.09
C ALA A 37 10.34 -8.64 0.76
N THR A 38 11.63 -8.97 0.72
CA THR A 38 12.17 -10.10 1.48
C THR A 38 12.19 -9.78 2.97
N VAL A 39 12.32 -10.81 3.81
CA VAL A 39 12.45 -10.62 5.26
C VAL A 39 13.66 -9.75 5.58
N GLU A 40 14.77 -9.96 4.86
CA GLU A 40 15.98 -9.16 5.05
C GLU A 40 15.74 -7.69 4.74
N GLN A 41 15.05 -7.39 3.63
CA GLN A 41 14.72 -6.03 3.24
C GLN A 41 13.79 -5.37 4.25
N ARG A 42 12.79 -6.08 4.74
CA ARG A 42 11.86 -5.55 5.75
C ARG A 42 12.58 -5.18 7.04
N ASN A 43 13.57 -5.94 7.42
CA ASN A 43 14.31 -5.71 8.67
C ASN A 43 15.44 -4.69 8.51
N ASP A 44 15.73 -4.25 7.30
CA ASP A 44 16.78 -3.26 7.02
C ASP A 44 16.16 -1.86 6.97
N PHE A 45 15.78 -1.35 8.13
CA PHE A 45 15.15 -0.03 8.27
C PHE A 45 15.92 0.85 9.26
N THR A 46 15.68 2.15 9.14
CA THR A 46 16.22 3.15 10.08
C THR A 46 15.06 3.98 10.63
N ILE A 47 14.99 4.11 11.94
CA ILE A 47 14.04 5.01 12.59
C ILE A 47 14.69 6.39 12.64
N ASP A 48 13.98 7.43 12.22
CA ASP A 48 14.50 8.80 12.24
C ASP A 48 14.89 9.24 13.67
N GLU A 49 15.83 10.17 13.77
CA GLU A 49 16.30 10.66 15.06
C GLU A 49 15.16 11.18 15.95
N ASP A 50 14.18 11.84 15.35
CA ASP A 50 13.03 12.35 16.09
C ASP A 50 11.98 11.29 16.41
N GLY A 51 12.16 10.07 15.87
CA GLY A 51 11.23 8.97 16.10
C GLY A 51 9.90 9.10 15.38
N MET A 52 9.78 10.04 14.43
CA MET A 52 8.50 10.33 13.79
C MET A 52 8.28 9.52 12.52
N ALA A 53 9.30 8.90 11.98
CA ALA A 53 9.21 8.12 10.74
C ALA A 53 10.22 6.97 10.73
N VAL A 54 9.97 6.01 9.87
CA VAL A 54 10.88 4.91 9.59
C VAL A 54 11.12 4.84 8.09
N ARG A 55 12.37 4.53 7.70
CA ARG A 55 12.77 4.48 6.29
C ARG A 55 13.45 3.17 5.94
N TRP A 56 13.09 2.67 4.77
CA TRP A 56 13.73 1.53 4.10
C TRP A 56 14.44 2.04 2.85
N GLU A 57 15.74 2.31 2.95
CA GLU A 57 16.51 2.85 1.83
C GLU A 57 16.50 1.92 0.61
N SER A 58 16.66 0.62 0.83
CA SER A 58 16.69 -0.35 -0.27
C SER A 58 15.39 -0.45 -1.03
N LEU A 59 14.28 -0.04 -0.43
CA LEU A 59 12.95 -0.11 -1.03
C LEU A 59 12.45 1.27 -1.45
N ASP A 60 13.20 2.32 -1.18
CA ASP A 60 12.78 3.71 -1.36
C ASP A 60 11.39 3.95 -0.77
N ALA A 61 11.20 3.47 0.45
CA ALA A 61 9.93 3.55 1.16
C ALA A 61 10.10 4.14 2.54
N ASP A 62 9.09 4.85 3.00
CA ASP A 62 9.05 5.36 4.37
C ASP A 62 7.64 5.34 4.92
N MET A 63 7.53 5.36 6.26
CA MET A 63 6.26 5.46 6.97
C MET A 63 6.37 6.46 8.09
N HIS A 64 5.49 7.44 8.11
CA HIS A 64 5.36 8.36 9.22
C HIS A 64 4.58 7.68 10.36
N ILE A 65 4.85 8.05 11.61
CA ILE A 65 4.18 7.48 12.77
C ILE A 65 2.64 7.59 12.66
N SER A 66 2.13 8.64 12.03
CA SER A 66 0.69 8.84 11.84
C SER A 66 0.03 7.70 11.07
N SER A 67 0.78 7.02 10.21
CA SER A 67 0.24 5.88 9.44
C SER A 67 -0.21 4.74 10.35
N PHE A 68 0.42 4.56 11.50
CA PHE A 68 0.06 3.51 12.45
C PHE A 68 -1.25 3.78 13.18
N TYR A 69 -1.75 5.02 13.14
CA TYR A 69 -3.03 5.37 13.74
C TYR A 69 -4.20 5.16 12.80
N GLU A 70 -3.95 4.84 11.54
CA GLU A 70 -5.01 4.49 10.60
C GLU A 70 -5.59 3.12 11.00
N THR A 71 -6.92 3.01 10.96
CA THR A 71 -7.61 1.80 11.41
C THR A 71 -8.29 1.05 10.28
N THR A 72 -8.29 1.59 9.07
CA THR A 72 -8.92 0.96 7.91
C THR A 72 -8.19 -0.32 7.54
N GLU A 73 -8.88 -1.45 7.61
CA GLU A 73 -8.32 -2.74 7.22
C GLU A 73 -8.57 -3.03 5.74
N PRO A 74 -7.68 -3.79 5.07
CA PRO A 74 -7.84 -4.11 3.66
C PRO A 74 -9.15 -4.82 3.37
N ASN A 75 -9.88 -4.34 2.39
CA ASN A 75 -11.14 -4.94 1.95
C ASN A 75 -11.35 -4.63 0.48
N GLN A 76 -11.42 -5.66 -0.37
CA GLN A 76 -11.60 -5.53 -1.80
C GLN A 76 -13.06 -5.38 -2.23
N GLU A 77 -13.98 -5.22 -1.29
CA GLU A 77 -15.43 -5.06 -1.57
C GLU A 77 -15.81 -3.66 -2.06
N ASN A 78 -14.83 -2.85 -2.49
CA ASN A 78 -15.06 -1.56 -3.13
C ASN A 78 -15.00 -1.72 -4.66
N GLU A 79 -15.44 -0.70 -5.38
CA GLU A 79 -15.54 -0.76 -6.85
C GLU A 79 -14.20 -1.06 -7.53
N VAL A 80 -13.12 -0.40 -7.13
CA VAL A 80 -11.79 -0.63 -7.72
C VAL A 80 -11.30 -2.04 -7.37
N GLY A 81 -11.47 -2.46 -6.13
CA GLY A 81 -11.10 -3.79 -5.69
C GLY A 81 -11.82 -4.87 -6.47
N GLN A 82 -13.11 -4.67 -6.75
CA GLN A 82 -13.90 -5.62 -7.52
C GLN A 82 -13.40 -5.73 -8.96
N MET A 83 -13.02 -4.61 -9.58
CA MET A 83 -12.45 -4.63 -10.93
C MET A 83 -11.19 -5.51 -10.98
N PHE A 84 -10.27 -5.33 -10.05
CA PHE A 84 -9.03 -6.12 -10.02
C PHE A 84 -9.26 -7.57 -9.61
N LYS A 85 -10.25 -7.83 -8.75
CA LYS A 85 -10.59 -9.20 -8.33
C LYS A 85 -11.11 -10.04 -9.51
N ARG A 86 -11.82 -9.41 -10.45
CA ARG A 86 -12.32 -10.08 -11.65
C ARG A 86 -11.22 -10.46 -12.63
N PHE A 87 -10.09 -9.77 -12.58
CA PHE A 87 -8.97 -9.98 -13.51
C PHE A 87 -7.67 -10.17 -12.74
N PRO A 88 -7.53 -11.28 -11.99
CA PRO A 88 -6.37 -11.47 -11.10
C PRO A 88 -5.03 -11.58 -11.82
N TRP A 89 -5.05 -11.81 -13.13
CA TRP A 89 -3.85 -11.86 -13.96
C TRP A 89 -3.32 -10.47 -14.35
N LEU A 90 -4.05 -9.39 -14.06
CA LEU A 90 -3.58 -8.04 -14.33
C LEU A 90 -2.47 -7.64 -13.35
N ASN A 91 -1.42 -7.06 -13.91
CA ASN A 91 -0.29 -6.56 -13.11
C ASN A 91 -0.62 -5.15 -12.59
N VAL A 92 -0.76 -5.02 -11.28
CA VAL A 92 -1.11 -3.75 -10.63
C VAL A 92 -0.08 -2.66 -10.94
N SER A 93 1.21 -3.00 -10.94
CA SER A 93 2.29 -2.05 -11.25
C SER A 93 2.15 -1.46 -12.65
N GLU A 94 1.83 -2.31 -13.63
CA GLU A 94 1.69 -1.86 -15.02
C GLU A 94 0.44 -1.00 -15.21
N VAL A 95 -0.66 -1.34 -14.55
CA VAL A 95 -1.88 -0.52 -14.59
C VAL A 95 -1.61 0.84 -13.97
N ALA A 96 -0.91 0.89 -12.83
CA ALA A 96 -0.55 2.15 -12.18
C ALA A 96 0.32 3.00 -13.10
N ARG A 97 1.28 2.39 -13.78
CA ARG A 97 2.14 3.10 -14.74
C ARG A 97 1.32 3.68 -15.89
N TYR A 98 0.40 2.91 -16.43
CA TYR A 98 -0.49 3.37 -17.50
C TYR A 98 -1.33 4.56 -17.05
N LEU A 99 -1.82 4.53 -15.81
CA LEU A 99 -2.63 5.62 -15.24
C LEU A 99 -1.79 6.84 -14.82
N GLY A 100 -0.47 6.70 -14.75
CA GLY A 100 0.41 7.76 -14.27
C GLY A 100 0.31 8.00 -12.78
N ILE A 101 -0.06 6.97 -12.01
CA ILE A 101 -0.16 7.07 -10.55
C ILE A 101 0.82 6.10 -9.89
N ASN A 102 1.07 6.35 -8.63
CA ASN A 102 1.94 5.51 -7.82
C ASN A 102 1.27 4.14 -7.56
N LYS A 103 2.05 3.06 -7.65
CA LYS A 103 1.57 1.71 -7.36
C LYS A 103 0.97 1.60 -5.95
N SER A 104 1.59 2.24 -4.97
CA SER A 104 1.09 2.24 -3.59
C SER A 104 -0.29 2.88 -3.50
N LEU A 105 -0.52 3.96 -4.22
CA LEU A 105 -1.83 4.61 -4.25
C LEU A 105 -2.87 3.69 -4.86
N LEU A 106 -2.55 3.06 -5.99
CA LEU A 106 -3.50 2.14 -6.63
C LEU A 106 -3.82 0.95 -5.70
N ALA A 107 -2.82 0.38 -5.04
CA ALA A 107 -3.03 -0.69 -4.08
C ALA A 107 -3.94 -0.25 -2.92
N ARG A 108 -3.78 0.97 -2.44
CA ARG A 108 -4.65 1.51 -1.38
C ARG A 108 -6.10 1.67 -1.85
N TYR A 109 -6.33 2.00 -3.11
CA TYR A 109 -7.67 2.01 -3.70
C TYR A 109 -8.24 0.59 -3.76
N ILE A 110 -7.45 -0.37 -4.24
CA ILE A 110 -7.89 -1.77 -4.38
C ILE A 110 -8.34 -2.33 -3.03
N TYR A 111 -7.58 -2.07 -1.97
CA TYR A 111 -7.87 -2.59 -0.64
C TYR A 111 -8.74 -1.66 0.21
N GLY A 112 -9.25 -0.58 -0.37
CA GLY A 112 -10.18 0.30 0.32
C GLY A 112 -9.55 1.16 1.42
N ILE A 113 -8.23 1.25 1.47
CA ILE A 113 -7.53 2.07 2.46
C ILE A 113 -7.69 3.57 2.14
N SER A 114 -7.67 3.90 0.85
CA SER A 114 -7.95 5.26 0.36
C SER A 114 -9.13 5.20 -0.59
N LYS A 115 -9.98 6.23 -0.53
CA LYS A 115 -11.14 6.31 -1.41
C LYS A 115 -10.81 7.20 -2.61
N PRO A 116 -10.86 6.68 -3.85
CA PRO A 116 -10.63 7.51 -5.02
C PRO A 116 -11.83 8.42 -5.30
N SER A 117 -11.58 9.54 -5.97
CA SER A 117 -12.65 10.39 -6.48
C SER A 117 -13.40 9.66 -7.60
N GLU A 118 -14.60 10.11 -7.93
CA GLU A 118 -15.36 9.56 -9.05
C GLU A 118 -14.59 9.69 -10.35
N GLN A 119 -13.90 10.80 -10.55
CA GLN A 119 -13.05 11.02 -11.73
C GLN A 119 -11.94 9.99 -11.80
N ARG A 120 -11.30 9.68 -10.67
CA ARG A 120 -10.23 8.67 -10.62
C ARG A 120 -10.78 7.27 -10.90
N VAL A 121 -11.95 6.93 -10.35
CA VAL A 121 -12.59 5.65 -10.64
C VAL A 121 -12.87 5.52 -12.13
N GLN A 122 -13.35 6.60 -12.78
CA GLN A 122 -13.63 6.59 -14.21
C GLN A 122 -12.33 6.40 -15.02
N GLN A 123 -11.23 7.03 -14.61
CA GLN A 123 -9.94 6.85 -15.26
C GLN A 123 -9.48 5.38 -15.20
N ILE A 124 -9.68 4.74 -14.05
CA ILE A 124 -9.34 3.32 -13.89
C ILE A 124 -10.22 2.45 -14.77
N ARG A 125 -11.51 2.73 -14.82
CA ARG A 125 -12.46 1.99 -15.68
C ARG A 125 -12.10 2.15 -17.15
N ASP A 126 -11.75 3.37 -17.58
CA ASP A 126 -11.34 3.64 -18.96
C ASP A 126 -10.05 2.89 -19.31
N ALA A 127 -9.12 2.76 -18.36
CA ALA A 127 -7.90 1.99 -18.57
C ALA A 127 -8.22 0.51 -18.81
N PHE A 128 -9.18 -0.06 -18.07
CA PHE A 128 -9.61 -1.45 -18.27
C PHE A 128 -10.23 -1.62 -19.64
N HIS A 129 -11.05 -0.67 -20.10
CA HIS A 129 -11.64 -0.72 -21.43
C HIS A 129 -10.58 -0.64 -22.53
N ALA A 130 -9.58 0.22 -22.37
CA ALA A 130 -8.48 0.34 -23.32
C ALA A 130 -7.68 -0.97 -23.42
N LEU A 131 -7.39 -1.59 -22.27
CA LEU A 131 -6.71 -2.88 -22.24
C LEU A 131 -7.54 -3.97 -22.93
N GLY A 132 -8.86 -3.96 -22.73
CA GLY A 132 -9.77 -4.88 -23.39
C GLY A 132 -9.71 -4.76 -24.91
N LYS A 133 -9.65 -3.55 -25.43
CA LYS A 133 -9.53 -3.30 -26.88
C LYS A 133 -8.19 -3.81 -27.41
N GLU A 134 -7.11 -3.59 -26.70
CA GLU A 134 -5.79 -4.11 -27.09
C GLU A 134 -5.77 -5.63 -27.13
N LEU A 135 -6.39 -6.28 -26.15
CA LEU A 135 -6.47 -7.73 -26.09
C LEU A 135 -7.30 -8.28 -27.27
N GLN A 136 -8.35 -7.58 -27.68
CA GLN A 136 -9.18 -7.98 -28.81
C GLN A 136 -8.44 -7.89 -30.14
N SER A 137 -7.48 -6.94 -30.24
CA SER A 137 -6.72 -6.72 -31.47
C SER A 137 -5.46 -7.60 -31.56
N ALA A 138 -5.15 -8.33 -30.52
CA ALA A 138 -3.96 -9.18 -30.48
C ALA A 138 -4.09 -10.42 -31.38
#